data_758851ec473571b104495f74cfe481f3
#
_entry.id   758851ec473571b104495f74cfe481f3
#
_cell.length_a   1.000
_cell.length_b   1.000
_cell.length_c   1.000
_cell.angle_alpha   90.00
_cell.angle_beta   90.00
_cell.angle_gamma   90.00
#
_symmetry.space_group_name_H-M   'P 1'
#
loop_
_entity.id
_entity.type
_entity.pdbx_description
1 polymer ?
#
loop_
_entity_poly.entity_id
_entity_poly.type
_entity_poly.pdbx_seq_one_letter_code
_entity_poly.pdbx_strand_id
1 'polypeptide(L)'
;RELVAQAGSEGAVSVPGSGLMCFGTFTFSDHSSQESVLIIPQVVIGRQGSTSWRTNISITGDAPKTQSSRGSTPAEFAPLDWQPGLVSEEDYVAGVTGIISQVHEGVADKVVLARDLVAHAPGMRDWRGAISRLTETYPDCQTFAIDGFVGSTPETLARVDRGRLGIRVLAGSIARGSNPADDRGKAQELITSTKDNDEHRYAVNSIMESLRALTPHAVADEQPFTVKLANVWHLATDIEAKLPDTVSSLDVVAALHPSAAVAGSPPNV
;
A
#
# COMPACT_ATOMS: atom_id res chain seq x y z
N ARG A 1 -15.02 -5.13 15.66
CA ARG A 1 -14.52 -5.46 17.03
C ARG A 1 -15.32 -6.59 17.66
N GLU A 2 -16.66 -6.55 17.66
CA GLU A 2 -17.52 -7.58 18.27
C GLU A 2 -17.27 -8.97 17.70
N LEU A 3 -17.21 -9.14 16.38
CA LEU A 3 -16.92 -10.41 15.72
C LEU A 3 -15.56 -10.99 16.13
N VAL A 4 -14.55 -10.16 16.23
CA VAL A 4 -13.18 -10.58 16.64
C VAL A 4 -13.14 -10.95 18.12
N ALA A 5 -13.85 -10.21 18.98
CA ALA A 5 -13.91 -10.48 20.42
C ALA A 5 -14.66 -11.79 20.75
N GLN A 6 -15.55 -12.24 19.88
CA GLN A 6 -16.35 -13.48 20.05
C GLN A 6 -15.71 -14.68 19.35
N ALA A 7 -14.67 -14.47 18.52
CA ALA A 7 -14.04 -15.55 17.76
C ALA A 7 -13.21 -16.45 18.67
N GLY A 8 -13.59 -17.70 18.79
CA GLY A 8 -12.75 -18.77 19.32
C GLY A 8 -11.68 -19.17 18.30
N SER A 9 -10.47 -19.49 18.75
CA SER A 9 -9.41 -19.98 17.87
C SER A 9 -8.81 -21.25 18.47
N GLU A 10 -8.77 -22.31 17.66
CA GLU A 10 -8.10 -23.58 17.99
C GLU A 10 -7.04 -23.85 16.92
N GLY A 11 -5.82 -24.22 17.33
CA GLY A 11 -4.77 -24.56 16.36
C GLY A 11 -3.38 -24.65 16.96
N ALA A 12 -2.53 -25.43 16.29
CA ALA A 12 -1.14 -25.66 16.70
C ALA A 12 -0.15 -24.62 16.14
N VAL A 13 -0.58 -23.76 15.20
CA VAL A 13 0.27 -22.77 14.53
C VAL A 13 -0.01 -21.38 15.08
N SER A 14 1.01 -20.72 15.62
CA SER A 14 0.92 -19.35 16.14
C SER A 14 1.93 -18.45 15.44
N VAL A 15 1.63 -18.13 14.18
CA VAL A 15 2.38 -17.16 13.37
C VAL A 15 1.41 -16.09 12.84
N PRO A 16 1.87 -14.90 12.49
CA PRO A 16 1.01 -13.90 11.87
C PRO A 16 0.26 -14.47 10.66
N GLY A 17 -1.05 -14.29 10.63
CA GLY A 17 -1.89 -14.81 9.55
C GLY A 17 -2.42 -16.24 9.73
N SER A 18 -2.14 -16.92 10.85
CA SER A 18 -2.67 -18.26 11.12
C SER A 18 -4.01 -18.28 11.87
N GLY A 19 -4.52 -17.12 12.30
CA GLY A 19 -5.81 -16.98 12.99
C GLY A 19 -6.94 -16.47 12.09
N LEU A 20 -7.91 -15.80 12.72
CA LEU A 20 -8.95 -15.08 12.01
C LEU A 20 -8.30 -13.96 11.18
N MET A 21 -8.58 -13.95 9.88
CA MET A 21 -8.07 -12.95 8.94
C MET A 21 -9.21 -12.33 8.16
N CYS A 22 -9.03 -11.05 7.83
CA CYS A 22 -9.79 -10.40 6.77
C CYS A 22 -8.84 -9.69 5.80
N PHE A 23 -9.28 -9.57 4.56
CA PHE A 23 -8.63 -8.81 3.51
C PHE A 23 -9.56 -7.68 3.11
N GLY A 24 -9.01 -6.51 2.80
CA GLY A 24 -9.86 -5.37 2.46
C GLY A 24 -9.22 -4.43 1.48
N THR A 25 -10.07 -3.70 0.78
CA THR A 25 -9.72 -2.56 -0.05
C THR A 25 -10.57 -1.38 0.38
N PHE A 26 -9.98 -0.20 0.41
CA PHE A 26 -10.67 1.03 0.75
C PHE A 26 -10.60 1.98 -0.44
N THR A 27 -11.72 2.64 -0.72
CA THR A 27 -11.80 3.67 -1.75
C THR A 27 -10.95 4.86 -1.38
N PHE A 28 -10.40 5.55 -2.39
CA PHE A 28 -9.58 6.74 -2.17
C PHE A 28 -10.37 7.89 -1.54
N SER A 29 -11.64 8.01 -1.86
CA SER A 29 -12.52 9.09 -1.42
C SER A 29 -13.92 8.57 -1.13
N ASP A 30 -14.62 9.22 -0.20
CA ASP A 30 -16.04 8.97 0.10
C ASP A 30 -16.96 9.27 -1.09
N HIS A 31 -16.48 10.00 -2.10
CA HIS A 31 -17.17 10.28 -3.36
C HIS A 31 -16.90 9.25 -4.46
N SER A 32 -16.14 8.20 -4.17
CA SER A 32 -15.84 7.14 -5.13
C SER A 32 -17.12 6.41 -5.54
N SER A 33 -17.22 6.07 -6.83
CA SER A 33 -18.28 5.16 -7.35
C SER A 33 -18.02 3.70 -7.02
N GLN A 34 -16.83 3.36 -6.51
CA GLN A 34 -16.47 2.03 -6.05
C GLN A 34 -16.79 1.87 -4.57
N GLU A 35 -16.94 0.63 -4.11
CA GLU A 35 -17.21 0.32 -2.71
C GLU A 35 -15.95 -0.16 -2.00
N SER A 36 -15.80 0.23 -0.73
CA SER A 36 -14.82 -0.38 0.16
C SER A 36 -15.28 -1.77 0.56
N VAL A 37 -14.39 -2.76 0.51
CA VAL A 37 -14.72 -4.16 0.73
C VAL A 37 -13.86 -4.76 1.83
N LEU A 38 -14.47 -5.52 2.75
CA LEU A 38 -13.80 -6.39 3.72
C LEU A 38 -14.27 -7.83 3.52
N ILE A 39 -13.34 -8.73 3.25
CA ILE A 39 -13.58 -10.14 2.98
C ILE A 39 -13.01 -10.99 4.11
N ILE A 40 -13.85 -11.76 4.77
CA ILE A 40 -13.45 -12.83 5.70
C ILE A 40 -13.54 -14.15 4.94
N PRO A 41 -12.42 -14.76 4.54
CA PRO A 41 -12.45 -15.99 3.76
C PRO A 41 -12.80 -17.18 4.64
N GLN A 42 -13.52 -18.17 4.08
CA GLN A 42 -13.80 -19.44 4.78
C GLN A 42 -12.53 -20.29 4.97
N VAL A 43 -11.58 -20.16 4.07
CA VAL A 43 -10.31 -20.88 4.11
C VAL A 43 -9.16 -19.93 3.80
N VAL A 44 -8.18 -19.91 4.69
CA VAL A 44 -6.90 -19.23 4.48
C VAL A 44 -5.80 -20.28 4.37
N ILE A 45 -4.99 -20.19 3.33
CA ILE A 45 -3.76 -20.96 3.19
C ILE A 45 -2.60 -19.97 3.30
N GLY A 46 -1.72 -20.22 4.25
CA GLY A 46 -0.57 -19.35 4.49
C GLY A 46 0.74 -20.11 4.48
N ARG A 47 1.82 -19.36 4.21
CA ARG A 47 3.19 -19.85 4.29
C ARG A 47 4.12 -18.76 4.78
N GLN A 48 4.99 -19.09 5.71
CA GLN A 48 6.08 -18.23 6.15
C GLN A 48 7.35 -19.08 6.30
N GLY A 49 8.33 -18.84 5.45
CA GLY A 49 9.52 -19.68 5.38
C GLY A 49 9.18 -21.13 5.05
N SER A 50 9.53 -22.06 5.93
CA SER A 50 9.24 -23.51 5.82
C SER A 50 7.89 -23.90 6.42
N THR A 51 7.22 -23.02 7.17
CA THR A 51 5.95 -23.30 7.83
C THR A 51 4.79 -22.94 6.90
N SER A 52 3.90 -23.91 6.65
CA SER A 52 2.66 -23.72 5.93
C SER A 52 1.48 -24.08 6.83
N TRP A 53 0.37 -23.38 6.68
CA TRP A 53 -0.84 -23.66 7.46
C TRP A 53 -2.09 -23.48 6.62
N ARG A 54 -3.17 -24.04 7.14
CA ARG A 54 -4.53 -23.82 6.67
C ARG A 54 -5.40 -23.42 7.84
N THR A 55 -6.09 -22.29 7.74
CA THR A 55 -7.09 -21.85 8.70
C THR A 55 -8.47 -22.00 8.08
N ASN A 56 -9.38 -22.67 8.79
CA ASN A 56 -10.79 -22.71 8.42
C ASN A 56 -11.54 -21.72 9.31
N ILE A 57 -12.34 -20.84 8.70
CA ILE A 57 -13.11 -19.81 9.40
C ILE A 57 -14.58 -20.10 9.14
N SER A 58 -15.39 -20.23 10.18
CA SER A 58 -16.84 -20.44 10.09
C SER A 58 -17.58 -19.65 11.15
N ILE A 59 -18.83 -19.29 10.86
CA ILE A 59 -19.73 -18.63 11.81
C ILE A 59 -20.44 -19.65 12.70
N THR A 60 -20.66 -20.87 12.20
CA THR A 60 -21.46 -21.92 12.85
C THR A 60 -20.65 -23.02 13.54
N GLY A 61 -19.33 -22.94 13.50
CA GLY A 61 -18.43 -24.00 14.02
C GLY A 61 -18.24 -25.19 13.07
N ASP A 62 -19.00 -25.31 11.99
CA ASP A 62 -18.83 -26.35 10.99
C ASP A 62 -17.60 -26.06 10.10
N ALA A 63 -16.69 -27.02 9.97
CA ALA A 63 -15.57 -26.88 9.07
C ALA A 63 -16.06 -26.77 7.60
N PRO A 64 -15.57 -25.78 6.84
CA PRO A 64 -15.96 -25.65 5.44
C PRO A 64 -15.55 -26.91 4.66
N LYS A 65 -16.51 -27.47 3.92
CA LYS A 65 -16.33 -28.67 3.08
C LYS A 65 -15.52 -28.36 1.79
N THR A 66 -14.68 -27.36 1.81
CA THR A 66 -13.90 -26.96 0.63
C THR A 66 -12.80 -27.96 0.36
N GLN A 67 -12.92 -28.71 -0.72
CA GLN A 67 -11.80 -29.49 -1.25
C GLN A 67 -10.80 -28.54 -1.89
N SER A 68 -9.53 -28.63 -1.50
CA SER A 68 -8.48 -27.95 -2.27
C SER A 68 -8.33 -28.71 -3.60
N SER A 69 -8.87 -28.15 -4.67
CA SER A 69 -8.52 -28.62 -6.01
C SER A 69 -7.06 -28.25 -6.28
N ARG A 70 -6.30 -29.16 -6.90
CA ARG A 70 -5.01 -28.79 -7.50
C ARG A 70 -5.30 -27.70 -8.53
N GLY A 71 -4.78 -26.49 -8.31
CA GLY A 71 -4.95 -25.42 -9.26
C GLY A 71 -4.38 -25.79 -10.62
N SER A 72 -5.04 -25.34 -11.69
CA SER A 72 -4.45 -25.35 -13.04
C SER A 72 -3.20 -24.47 -13.06
N THR A 73 -2.29 -24.73 -13.99
CA THR A 73 -1.17 -23.82 -14.27
C THR A 73 -1.73 -22.43 -14.60
N PRO A 74 -1.19 -21.35 -14.02
CA PRO A 74 -1.60 -20.00 -14.38
C PRO A 74 -1.43 -19.77 -15.89
N ALA A 75 -2.38 -19.09 -16.49
CA ALA A 75 -2.22 -18.64 -17.86
C ALA A 75 -1.11 -17.58 -17.93
N GLU A 76 -0.33 -17.59 -19.01
CA GLU A 76 0.64 -16.54 -19.27
C GLU A 76 -0.09 -15.20 -19.43
N PHE A 77 0.45 -14.15 -18.77
CA PHE A 77 -0.10 -12.81 -18.90
C PHE A 77 0.32 -12.21 -20.25
N ALA A 78 -0.63 -12.10 -21.16
CA ALA A 78 -0.40 -11.53 -22.48
C ALA A 78 -0.21 -9.99 -22.40
N PRO A 79 0.59 -9.38 -23.29
CA PRO A 79 0.64 -7.93 -23.43
C PRO A 79 -0.75 -7.35 -23.71
N LEU A 80 -1.04 -6.21 -23.09
CA LEU A 80 -2.30 -5.49 -23.25
C LEU A 80 -2.06 -4.24 -24.11
N ASP A 81 -3.06 -3.89 -24.90
CA ASP A 81 -3.10 -2.62 -25.63
C ASP A 81 -3.74 -1.56 -24.72
N TRP A 82 -2.92 -0.60 -24.30
CA TRP A 82 -3.30 0.43 -23.33
C TRP A 82 -3.78 1.69 -24.04
N GLN A 83 -4.94 2.16 -23.63
CA GLN A 83 -5.55 3.42 -24.09
C GLN A 83 -5.64 4.41 -22.94
N PRO A 84 -5.68 5.72 -23.20
CA PRO A 84 -6.00 6.69 -22.17
C PRO A 84 -7.32 6.37 -21.48
N GLY A 85 -7.38 6.55 -20.16
CA GLY A 85 -8.61 6.43 -19.38
C GLY A 85 -9.43 7.71 -19.38
N LEU A 86 -9.82 8.19 -18.20
CA LEU A 86 -10.67 9.39 -18.07
C LEU A 86 -9.93 10.68 -18.40
N VAL A 87 -8.62 10.73 -18.22
CA VAL A 87 -7.78 11.91 -18.43
C VAL A 87 -6.77 11.62 -19.53
N SER A 88 -6.75 12.44 -20.58
CA SER A 88 -5.75 12.37 -21.62
C SER A 88 -4.36 12.76 -21.10
N GLU A 89 -3.30 12.47 -21.87
CA GLU A 89 -1.95 12.90 -21.53
C GLU A 89 -1.83 14.44 -21.57
N GLU A 90 -2.46 15.07 -22.53
CA GLU A 90 -2.47 16.53 -22.71
C GLU A 90 -3.18 17.22 -21.54
N ASP A 91 -4.35 16.72 -21.14
CA ASP A 91 -5.10 17.25 -19.99
C ASP A 91 -4.35 17.04 -18.67
N TYR A 92 -3.65 15.90 -18.52
CA TYR A 92 -2.81 15.64 -17.36
C TYR A 92 -1.67 16.66 -17.26
N VAL A 93 -0.94 16.92 -18.36
CA VAL A 93 0.15 17.91 -18.41
C VAL A 93 -0.36 19.32 -18.15
N ALA A 94 -1.52 19.69 -18.73
CA ALA A 94 -2.17 20.96 -18.45
C ALA A 94 -2.56 21.09 -16.97
N GLY A 95 -3.11 20.02 -16.38
CA GLY A 95 -3.45 19.95 -14.96
C GLY A 95 -2.22 20.14 -14.06
N VAL A 96 -1.09 19.48 -14.36
CA VAL A 96 0.18 19.68 -13.63
C VAL A 96 0.61 21.14 -13.67
N THR A 97 0.54 21.78 -14.85
CA THR A 97 0.91 23.20 -15.01
C THR A 97 0.02 24.11 -14.17
N GLY A 98 -1.29 23.87 -14.15
CA GLY A 98 -2.23 24.63 -13.33
C GLY A 98 -1.98 24.48 -11.83
N ILE A 99 -1.68 23.24 -11.38
CA ILE A 99 -1.37 22.96 -9.97
C ILE A 99 -0.07 23.63 -9.53
N ILE A 100 0.96 23.65 -10.36
CA ILE A 100 2.22 24.35 -10.05
C ILE A 100 1.96 25.84 -9.77
N SER A 101 1.07 26.48 -10.54
CA SER A 101 0.68 27.88 -10.28
C SER A 101 -0.01 28.03 -8.92
N GLN A 102 -0.95 27.13 -8.58
CA GLN A 102 -1.66 27.16 -7.30
C GLN A 102 -0.73 26.92 -6.09
N VAL A 103 0.26 26.04 -6.24
CA VAL A 103 1.29 25.84 -5.21
C VAL A 103 2.13 27.11 -5.03
N HIS A 104 2.52 27.78 -6.12
CA HIS A 104 3.26 29.06 -6.04
C HIS A 104 2.41 30.18 -5.42
N GLU A 105 1.11 30.16 -5.58
CA GLU A 105 0.16 31.09 -4.97
C GLU A 105 -0.16 30.77 -3.50
N GLY A 106 0.36 29.64 -2.97
CA GLY A 106 0.15 29.23 -1.59
C GLY A 106 -1.24 28.64 -1.30
N VAL A 107 -1.95 28.17 -2.34
CA VAL A 107 -3.25 27.50 -2.19
C VAL A 107 -3.07 26.07 -1.66
N ALA A 108 -1.99 25.43 -2.06
CA ALA A 108 -1.60 24.09 -1.59
C ALA A 108 -0.08 24.02 -1.41
N ASP A 109 0.38 23.18 -0.47
CA ASP A 109 1.80 22.91 -0.27
C ASP A 109 2.30 21.81 -1.22
N LYS A 110 1.44 20.82 -1.46
CA LYS A 110 1.72 19.66 -2.29
C LYS A 110 0.43 19.10 -2.87
N VAL A 111 0.48 18.67 -4.13
CA VAL A 111 -0.61 17.91 -4.76
C VAL A 111 -0.02 16.71 -5.51
N VAL A 112 -0.65 15.55 -5.40
CA VAL A 112 -0.34 14.36 -6.20
C VAL A 112 -1.42 14.20 -7.25
N LEU A 113 -1.06 14.40 -8.51
CA LEU A 113 -1.95 14.21 -9.64
C LEU A 113 -1.76 12.82 -10.23
N ALA A 114 -2.85 12.14 -10.57
CA ALA A 114 -2.84 10.83 -11.18
C ALA A 114 -3.67 10.79 -12.47
N ARG A 115 -3.33 9.87 -13.36
CA ARG A 115 -4.16 9.49 -14.50
C ARG A 115 -4.21 7.98 -14.63
N ASP A 116 -5.24 7.48 -15.30
CA ASP A 116 -5.44 6.07 -15.56
C ASP A 116 -5.19 5.71 -17.03
N LEU A 117 -4.88 4.45 -17.26
CA LEU A 117 -4.87 3.80 -18.56
C LEU A 117 -5.84 2.62 -18.53
N VAL A 118 -6.53 2.40 -19.61
CA VAL A 118 -7.51 1.33 -19.76
C VAL A 118 -7.07 0.36 -20.84
N ALA A 119 -7.21 -0.93 -20.57
CA ALA A 119 -7.00 -1.96 -21.57
C ALA A 119 -8.21 -2.90 -21.60
N HIS A 120 -8.67 -3.24 -22.81
CA HIS A 120 -9.72 -4.24 -22.98
C HIS A 120 -9.09 -5.63 -23.11
N ALA A 121 -9.38 -6.52 -22.17
CA ALA A 121 -8.83 -7.87 -22.11
C ALA A 121 -9.95 -8.92 -22.09
N PRO A 122 -10.67 -9.13 -23.21
CA PRO A 122 -11.78 -10.06 -23.26
C PRO A 122 -11.31 -11.47 -22.94
N GLY A 123 -11.98 -12.12 -21.99
CA GLY A 123 -11.66 -13.49 -21.56
C GLY A 123 -10.55 -13.61 -20.52
N MET A 124 -9.87 -12.54 -20.14
CA MET A 124 -8.93 -12.56 -19.02
C MET A 124 -9.69 -12.63 -17.70
N ARG A 125 -9.70 -13.82 -17.09
CA ARG A 125 -10.35 -14.09 -15.81
C ARG A 125 -9.36 -14.59 -14.75
N ASP A 126 -8.12 -14.83 -15.14
CA ASP A 126 -7.08 -15.39 -14.27
C ASP A 126 -5.94 -14.40 -14.10
N TRP A 127 -5.90 -13.77 -12.93
CA TRP A 127 -4.89 -12.80 -12.56
C TRP A 127 -3.59 -13.42 -12.03
N ARG A 128 -3.52 -14.75 -11.87
CA ARG A 128 -2.36 -15.42 -11.27
C ARG A 128 -1.09 -15.20 -12.08
N GLY A 129 -1.18 -15.14 -13.41
CA GLY A 129 -0.04 -14.81 -14.29
C GLY A 129 0.50 -13.40 -14.03
N ALA A 130 -0.39 -12.41 -13.90
CA ALA A 130 0.00 -11.03 -13.55
C ALA A 130 0.62 -10.94 -12.16
N ILE A 131 0.03 -11.62 -11.17
CA ILE A 131 0.54 -11.66 -9.79
C ILE A 131 1.94 -12.29 -9.75
N SER A 132 2.16 -13.42 -10.44
CA SER A 132 3.49 -14.05 -10.55
C SER A 132 4.51 -13.09 -11.14
N ARG A 133 4.16 -12.43 -12.24
CA ARG A 133 5.05 -11.46 -12.89
C ARG A 133 5.37 -10.26 -12.00
N LEU A 134 4.39 -9.72 -11.27
CA LEU A 134 4.62 -8.64 -10.30
C LEU A 134 5.56 -9.08 -9.19
N THR A 135 5.35 -10.27 -8.63
CA THR A 135 6.19 -10.83 -7.56
C THR A 135 7.63 -11.06 -8.01
N GLU A 136 7.83 -11.55 -9.24
CA GLU A 136 9.15 -11.78 -9.81
C GLU A 136 9.88 -10.48 -10.17
N THR A 137 9.14 -9.49 -10.69
CA THR A 137 9.71 -8.21 -11.12
C THR A 137 10.02 -7.30 -9.93
N TYR A 138 9.18 -7.34 -8.88
CA TYR A 138 9.25 -6.48 -7.71
C TYR A 138 9.31 -7.29 -6.40
N PRO A 139 10.38 -8.06 -6.17
CA PRO A 139 10.49 -8.97 -5.02
C PRO A 139 10.50 -8.23 -3.66
N ASP A 140 10.87 -6.95 -3.65
CA ASP A 140 10.90 -6.10 -2.46
C ASP A 140 9.55 -5.42 -2.16
N CYS A 141 8.54 -5.64 -3.00
CA CYS A 141 7.21 -5.08 -2.87
C CYS A 141 6.21 -6.09 -2.29
N GLN A 142 5.16 -5.58 -1.71
CA GLN A 142 4.01 -6.37 -1.28
C GLN A 142 3.03 -6.50 -2.46
N THR A 143 2.92 -7.71 -3.00
CA THR A 143 1.98 -8.01 -4.08
C THR A 143 0.67 -8.50 -3.49
N PHE A 144 -0.45 -7.96 -3.97
CA PHE A 144 -1.79 -8.27 -3.50
C PHE A 144 -2.78 -8.44 -4.64
N ALA A 145 -3.86 -9.19 -4.34
CA ALA A 145 -5.02 -9.32 -5.21
C ALA A 145 -6.27 -9.50 -4.32
N ILE A 146 -7.15 -8.51 -4.32
CA ILE A 146 -8.33 -8.47 -3.45
C ILE A 146 -9.50 -7.97 -4.29
N ASP A 147 -10.52 -8.79 -4.50
CA ASP A 147 -11.76 -8.45 -5.21
C ASP A 147 -11.53 -7.79 -6.59
N GLY A 148 -10.58 -8.32 -7.36
CA GLY A 148 -10.22 -7.78 -8.68
C GLY A 148 -9.21 -6.62 -8.63
N PHE A 149 -8.93 -6.04 -7.48
CA PHE A 149 -7.88 -5.04 -7.30
C PHE A 149 -6.53 -5.73 -7.11
N VAL A 150 -5.64 -5.58 -8.09
CA VAL A 150 -4.32 -6.23 -8.14
C VAL A 150 -3.23 -5.19 -8.19
N GLY A 151 -2.20 -5.37 -7.38
CA GLY A 151 -1.09 -4.42 -7.35
C GLY A 151 0.15 -4.95 -6.65
N SER A 152 1.22 -4.16 -6.70
CA SER A 152 2.46 -4.39 -5.98
C SER A 152 2.99 -3.05 -5.47
N THR A 153 3.26 -2.94 -4.18
CA THR A 153 3.67 -1.68 -3.53
C THR A 153 4.84 -1.89 -2.59
N PRO A 154 5.82 -1.00 -2.59
CA PRO A 154 6.88 -0.97 -1.58
C PRO A 154 6.45 -0.29 -0.29
N GLU A 155 5.35 0.45 -0.32
CA GLU A 155 4.89 1.28 0.79
C GLU A 155 3.92 0.53 1.70
N THR A 156 4.12 0.66 3.00
CA THR A 156 3.23 0.14 4.02
C THR A 156 2.61 1.31 4.77
N LEU A 157 1.30 1.54 4.57
CA LEU A 157 0.58 2.62 5.24
C LEU A 157 0.70 2.50 6.76
N ALA A 158 0.50 1.30 7.31
CA ALA A 158 0.70 1.03 8.73
C ALA A 158 0.83 -0.49 8.98
N ARG A 159 1.70 -0.86 9.90
CA ARG A 159 1.80 -2.20 10.46
C ARG A 159 1.55 -2.12 11.97
N VAL A 160 0.55 -2.85 12.45
CA VAL A 160 0.26 -2.94 13.88
C VAL A 160 0.47 -4.38 14.32
N ASP A 161 1.39 -4.58 15.26
CA ASP A 161 1.67 -5.87 15.88
C ASP A 161 1.72 -5.72 17.41
N ARG A 162 0.78 -6.36 18.10
CA ARG A 162 0.67 -6.34 19.58
C ARG A 162 0.74 -4.92 20.17
N GLY A 163 0.00 -3.99 19.58
CA GLY A 163 -0.06 -2.60 19.99
C GLY A 163 1.18 -1.77 19.60
N ARG A 164 2.13 -2.32 18.85
CA ARG A 164 3.22 -1.55 18.23
C ARG A 164 2.82 -1.15 16.82
N LEU A 165 2.86 0.13 16.56
CA LEU A 165 2.67 0.73 15.25
C LEU A 165 4.04 0.96 14.61
N GLY A 166 4.20 0.53 13.36
CA GLY A 166 5.31 0.89 12.49
C GLY A 166 4.78 1.38 11.15
N ILE A 167 5.33 2.49 10.68
CA ILE A 167 5.00 3.10 9.38
C ILE A 167 6.32 3.38 8.69
N ARG A 168 6.40 3.13 7.38
CA ARG A 168 7.48 3.61 6.53
C ARG A 168 6.92 4.55 5.50
N VAL A 169 7.22 5.83 5.64
CA VAL A 169 6.83 6.87 4.69
C VAL A 169 7.83 6.87 3.55
N LEU A 170 7.33 6.80 2.32
CA LEU A 170 8.12 6.92 1.10
C LEU A 170 7.64 8.15 0.33
N ALA A 171 8.53 9.12 0.12
CA ALA A 171 8.29 10.28 -0.73
C ALA A 171 9.63 10.83 -1.23
N GLY A 172 9.64 11.43 -2.42
CA GLY A 172 10.87 11.75 -3.11
C GLY A 172 11.46 10.51 -3.80
N SER A 173 11.64 10.58 -5.12
CA SER A 173 12.02 9.42 -5.93
C SER A 173 12.94 9.81 -7.06
N ILE A 174 13.90 8.93 -7.39
CA ILE A 174 14.75 9.07 -8.56
C ILE A 174 14.93 7.72 -9.25
N ALA A 175 15.00 7.72 -10.58
CA ALA A 175 15.27 6.50 -11.33
C ALA A 175 16.64 5.89 -10.97
N ARG A 176 16.72 4.56 -11.10
CA ARG A 176 17.98 3.83 -10.92
C ARG A 176 19.02 4.25 -11.96
N GLY A 177 20.27 4.21 -11.59
CA GLY A 177 21.38 4.45 -12.50
C GLY A 177 21.62 3.29 -13.48
N SER A 178 22.23 3.62 -14.61
CA SER A 178 22.54 2.68 -15.69
C SER A 178 23.65 1.67 -15.37
N ASN A 179 24.45 1.96 -14.36
CA ASN A 179 25.52 1.12 -13.86
C ASN A 179 25.76 1.38 -12.36
N PRO A 180 26.56 0.52 -11.66
CA PRO A 180 26.72 0.65 -10.20
C PRO A 180 27.32 1.97 -9.70
N ALA A 181 28.11 2.68 -10.50
CA ALA A 181 28.69 3.97 -10.10
C ALA A 181 27.63 5.08 -10.23
N ASP A 182 26.94 5.12 -11.36
CA ASP A 182 25.83 6.03 -11.63
C ASP A 182 24.68 5.80 -10.61
N ASP A 183 24.35 4.55 -10.31
CA ASP A 183 23.32 4.19 -9.35
C ASP A 183 23.60 4.70 -7.92
N ARG A 184 24.86 4.64 -7.47
CA ARG A 184 25.27 5.28 -6.21
C ARG A 184 25.19 6.80 -6.28
N GLY A 185 25.55 7.38 -7.44
CA GLY A 185 25.38 8.80 -7.70
C GLY A 185 23.92 9.25 -7.59
N LYS A 186 23.01 8.49 -8.15
CA LYS A 186 21.56 8.76 -8.05
C LYS A 186 21.03 8.70 -6.62
N ALA A 187 21.46 7.74 -5.83
CA ALA A 187 21.10 7.69 -4.41
C ALA A 187 21.62 8.90 -3.63
N GLN A 188 22.86 9.35 -3.94
CA GLN A 188 23.45 10.54 -3.31
C GLN A 188 22.76 11.83 -3.78
N GLU A 189 22.40 11.95 -5.04
CA GLU A 189 21.61 13.05 -5.61
C GLU A 189 20.29 13.19 -4.87
N LEU A 190 19.56 12.09 -4.69
CA LEU A 190 18.27 12.05 -4.02
C LEU A 190 18.38 12.53 -2.55
N ILE A 191 19.29 11.98 -1.77
CA ILE A 191 19.38 12.29 -0.34
C ILE A 191 19.86 13.74 -0.08
N THR A 192 20.53 14.36 -1.05
CA THR A 192 20.99 15.76 -0.96
C THR A 192 20.06 16.75 -1.67
N SER A 193 19.03 16.27 -2.37
CA SER A 193 18.06 17.11 -3.07
C SER A 193 17.18 17.88 -2.09
N THR A 194 17.25 19.20 -2.08
CA THR A 194 16.39 20.04 -1.23
C THR A 194 14.91 19.83 -1.56
N LYS A 195 14.57 19.79 -2.86
CA LYS A 195 13.18 19.56 -3.31
C LYS A 195 12.64 18.25 -2.79
N ASP A 196 13.37 17.15 -2.96
CA ASP A 196 12.88 15.82 -2.57
C ASP A 196 12.82 15.67 -1.04
N ASN A 197 13.75 16.29 -0.31
CA ASN A 197 13.69 16.35 1.15
C ASN A 197 12.51 17.20 1.66
N ASP A 198 12.16 18.31 1.01
CA ASP A 198 11.00 19.11 1.35
C ASP A 198 9.71 18.32 1.10
N GLU A 199 9.58 17.66 -0.06
CA GLU A 199 8.44 16.78 -0.37
C GLU A 199 8.29 15.67 0.68
N HIS A 200 9.40 15.02 1.02
CA HIS A 200 9.44 13.95 2.03
C HIS A 200 9.00 14.45 3.41
N ARG A 201 9.50 15.62 3.82
CA ARG A 201 9.13 16.25 5.10
C ARG A 201 7.63 16.54 5.20
N TYR A 202 6.99 17.01 4.11
CA TYR A 202 5.53 17.18 4.10
C TYR A 202 4.79 15.86 4.33
N ALA A 203 5.22 14.78 3.69
CA ALA A 203 4.60 13.48 3.88
C ALA A 203 4.76 12.98 5.31
N VAL A 204 5.96 13.06 5.90
CA VAL A 204 6.23 12.67 7.29
C VAL A 204 5.41 13.50 8.27
N ASN A 205 5.39 14.82 8.12
CA ASN A 205 4.65 15.73 9.00
C ASN A 205 3.15 15.47 8.96
N SER A 206 2.59 15.21 7.80
CA SER A 206 1.17 14.87 7.64
C SER A 206 0.80 13.58 8.38
N ILE A 207 1.64 12.55 8.31
CA ILE A 207 1.44 11.30 9.05
C ILE A 207 1.54 11.56 10.57
N MET A 208 2.56 12.29 11.02
CA MET A 208 2.74 12.62 12.44
C MET A 208 1.56 13.41 12.99
N GLU A 209 1.02 14.35 12.23
CA GLU A 209 -0.17 15.14 12.60
C GLU A 209 -1.40 14.23 12.75
N SER A 210 -1.65 13.36 11.76
CA SER A 210 -2.78 12.42 11.76
C SER A 210 -2.71 11.44 12.93
N LEU A 211 -1.50 11.07 13.38
CA LEU A 211 -1.30 10.16 14.51
C LEU A 211 -1.54 10.81 15.88
N ARG A 212 -1.50 12.13 15.99
CA ARG A 212 -1.59 12.83 17.31
C ARG A 212 -2.83 12.45 18.10
N ALA A 213 -3.97 12.29 17.43
CA ALA A 213 -5.22 11.93 18.08
C ALA A 213 -5.26 10.47 18.57
N LEU A 214 -4.48 9.58 17.93
CA LEU A 214 -4.43 8.17 18.26
C LEU A 214 -3.31 7.84 19.25
N THR A 215 -2.16 8.48 19.08
CA THR A 215 -0.98 8.25 19.90
C THR A 215 -0.06 9.49 19.90
N PRO A 216 -0.01 10.26 21.00
CA PRO A 216 0.80 11.48 21.06
C PRO A 216 2.31 11.22 21.16
N HIS A 217 2.72 9.96 21.32
CA HIS A 217 4.11 9.55 21.52
C HIS A 217 4.71 8.86 20.29
N ALA A 218 4.18 9.15 19.09
CA ALA A 218 4.80 8.70 17.86
C ALA A 218 6.18 9.38 17.67
N VAL A 219 7.15 8.62 17.22
CA VAL A 219 8.53 9.07 16.96
C VAL A 219 8.89 8.73 15.54
N ALA A 220 9.40 9.70 14.81
CA ALA A 220 9.98 9.52 13.48
C ALA A 220 11.51 9.57 13.55
N ASP A 221 12.17 8.88 12.64
CA ASP A 221 13.62 9.03 12.47
C ASP A 221 13.97 10.49 12.16
N GLU A 222 15.08 10.99 12.74
CA GLU A 222 15.50 12.39 12.58
C GLU A 222 15.94 12.72 11.14
N GLN A 223 16.49 11.75 10.44
CA GLN A 223 16.99 11.91 9.08
C GLN A 223 16.40 10.84 8.17
N PRO A 224 15.99 11.20 6.94
CA PRO A 224 15.58 10.21 5.96
C PRO A 224 16.79 9.39 5.48
N PHE A 225 16.50 8.17 5.03
CA PHE A 225 17.45 7.29 4.38
C PHE A 225 16.96 6.87 2.99
N THR A 226 17.86 6.31 2.16
CA THR A 226 17.48 5.85 0.82
C THR A 226 17.09 4.38 0.82
N VAL A 227 15.96 4.05 0.19
CA VAL A 227 15.51 2.68 -0.08
C VAL A 227 15.68 2.36 -1.56
N LYS A 228 16.38 1.26 -1.83
CA LYS A 228 16.65 0.75 -3.16
C LYS A 228 15.52 -0.20 -3.58
N LEU A 229 14.84 0.12 -4.66
CA LEU A 229 13.86 -0.74 -5.30
C LEU A 229 14.36 -1.22 -6.68
N ALA A 230 13.59 -2.06 -7.34
CA ALA A 230 13.97 -2.62 -8.64
C ALA A 230 14.27 -1.54 -9.71
N ASN A 231 13.46 -0.49 -9.76
CA ASN A 231 13.46 0.54 -10.80
C ASN A 231 13.74 1.97 -10.32
N VAL A 232 13.65 2.22 -9.00
CA VAL A 232 13.81 3.57 -8.42
C VAL A 232 14.55 3.51 -7.08
N TRP A 233 15.06 4.68 -6.63
CA TRP A 233 15.38 4.97 -5.27
C TRP A 233 14.30 5.85 -4.66
N HIS A 234 13.94 5.63 -3.39
CA HIS A 234 13.07 6.50 -2.60
C HIS A 234 13.80 7.03 -1.38
N LEU A 235 13.39 8.23 -0.91
CA LEU A 235 13.62 8.62 0.48
C LEU A 235 12.61 7.91 1.37
N ALA A 236 13.06 7.50 2.54
CA ALA A 236 12.28 6.80 3.54
C ALA A 236 12.52 7.37 4.94
N THR A 237 11.46 7.39 5.76
CA THR A 237 11.53 7.65 7.19
C THR A 237 10.67 6.63 7.90
N ASP A 238 11.21 5.99 8.93
CA ASP A 238 10.46 5.08 9.77
C ASP A 238 9.83 5.87 10.94
N ILE A 239 8.55 5.56 11.21
CA ILE A 239 7.78 6.11 12.32
C ILE A 239 7.33 4.95 13.19
N GLU A 240 7.56 5.06 14.49
CA GLU A 240 7.16 4.07 15.47
C GLU A 240 6.29 4.68 16.56
N ALA A 241 5.33 3.90 17.06
CA ALA A 241 4.52 4.28 18.21
C ALA A 241 4.02 3.05 18.99
N LYS A 242 3.62 3.28 20.23
CA LYS A 242 2.82 2.35 21.01
C LYS A 242 1.37 2.82 21.02
N LEU A 243 0.47 2.00 20.52
CA LEU A 243 -0.96 2.30 20.51
C LEU A 243 -1.61 1.95 21.86
N PRO A 244 -2.58 2.73 22.32
CA PRO A 244 -3.49 2.33 23.39
C PRO A 244 -4.28 1.07 23.00
N ASP A 245 -4.66 0.24 23.98
CA ASP A 245 -5.45 -0.98 23.74
C ASP A 245 -6.83 -0.71 23.11
N THR A 246 -7.30 0.54 23.19
CA THR A 246 -8.55 0.99 22.57
C THR A 246 -8.43 1.27 21.08
N VAL A 247 -7.21 1.38 20.53
CA VAL A 247 -6.93 1.72 19.14
C VAL A 247 -6.61 0.45 18.34
N SER A 248 -7.35 0.21 17.28
CA SER A 248 -7.14 -0.91 16.36
C SER A 248 -6.37 -0.47 15.11
N SER A 249 -5.91 -1.44 14.30
CA SER A 249 -5.31 -1.16 13.00
C SER A 249 -6.27 -0.44 12.03
N LEU A 250 -7.58 -0.67 12.14
CA LEU A 250 -8.57 0.03 11.32
C LEU A 250 -8.72 1.50 11.73
N ASP A 251 -8.61 1.81 13.02
CA ASP A 251 -8.61 3.21 13.48
C ASP A 251 -7.37 3.95 12.93
N VAL A 252 -6.22 3.27 12.86
CA VAL A 252 -5.00 3.82 12.25
C VAL A 252 -5.19 4.04 10.76
N VAL A 253 -5.74 3.06 10.03
CA VAL A 253 -6.04 3.21 8.60
C VAL A 253 -6.99 4.38 8.36
N ALA A 254 -8.07 4.49 9.13
CA ALA A 254 -9.04 5.58 9.01
C ALA A 254 -8.43 6.98 9.25
N ALA A 255 -7.42 7.07 10.12
CA ALA A 255 -6.73 8.33 10.39
C ALA A 255 -5.69 8.70 9.32
N LEU A 256 -5.11 7.70 8.63
CA LEU A 256 -4.00 7.90 7.69
C LEU A 256 -4.43 7.87 6.23
N HIS A 257 -5.60 7.37 5.90
CA HIS A 257 -6.05 7.19 4.53
C HIS A 257 -7.00 8.31 4.08
N PRO A 258 -6.78 8.94 2.91
CA PRO A 258 -5.55 8.86 2.11
C PRO A 258 -4.42 9.71 2.72
N SER A 259 -3.18 9.20 2.64
CA SER A 259 -2.02 9.93 3.16
C SER A 259 -1.55 11.02 2.18
N ALA A 260 -0.81 12.03 2.68
CA ALA A 260 -0.21 13.06 1.84
C ALA A 260 0.84 12.52 0.84
N ALA A 261 1.31 11.28 1.00
CA ALA A 261 2.17 10.62 0.02
C ALA A 261 1.44 10.36 -1.31
N VAL A 262 0.12 10.12 -1.26
CA VAL A 262 -0.71 9.76 -2.43
C VAL A 262 -1.82 10.78 -2.73
N ALA A 263 -2.09 11.73 -1.84
CA ALA A 263 -3.10 12.78 -2.03
C ALA A 263 -2.46 14.16 -2.20
N GLY A 264 -2.27 14.88 -1.10
CA GLY A 264 -1.71 16.23 -1.09
C GLY A 264 -1.68 16.80 0.32
N SER A 265 -1.25 18.05 0.43
CA SER A 265 -1.27 18.81 1.68
C SER A 265 -1.71 20.26 1.39
N PRO A 266 -2.73 20.74 2.08
CA PRO A 266 -3.65 20.02 2.95
C PRO A 266 -4.54 19.00 2.18
N PRO A 267 -5.11 17.99 2.83
CA PRO A 267 -5.80 16.89 2.13
C PRO A 267 -7.14 17.26 1.46
N ASN A 268 -7.64 18.45 1.68
CA ASN A 268 -8.96 18.89 1.21
C ASN A 268 -8.89 20.03 0.17
N VAL A 269 -7.77 20.20 -0.51
CA VAL A 269 -7.59 21.19 -1.57
C VAL A 269 -7.69 20.54 -2.94
#